data_42ec6415343f7664b800a621ca639ecb
#
_entry.id   42ec6415343f7664b800a621ca639ecb
#
_cell.length_a   1.000
_cell.length_b   1.000
_cell.length_c   1.000
_cell.angle_alpha   90.00
_cell.angle_beta   90.00
_cell.angle_gamma   90.00
#
_symmetry.space_group_name_H-M   'P 1'
#
loop_
_entity.id
_entity.type
_entity.pdbx_description
1 polymer ?
#
loop_
_entity_poly.entity_id
_entity_poly.type
_entity_poly.pdbx_seq_one_letter_code
_entity_poly.pdbx_strand_id
1 'polypeptide(L)'
;MSHRFKAASAQRIRFCLAVVLCLGAASVQAQSRNLAPGFSALPKDAKVVVAPLDVELFELTAGGVLAPKADWTEAASKYMGAALKRKTASLALASEPIADAVADEHAELLHLHGAVARAISLHHMGPFKLPTKDDRLDWSFGESLRPLQQATGARYGLFTWVRDSYATAERKAMMVGLALLGVGIGGGAQVGYASLVDLENGQVLWFNQLVSVSGDLRDEKSAAASVDGLLAGFPGAAAAQAAK
;
A
#
# COMPACT_ATOMS: atom_id res chain seq x y z
N MET A 1 49.02 15.97 -50.39
CA MET A 1 48.07 14.85 -50.09
C MET A 1 47.74 14.74 -48.62
N SER A 2 47.83 15.82 -47.80
CA SER A 2 47.67 15.70 -46.32
C SER A 2 46.46 16.48 -45.67
N HIS A 3 45.66 17.18 -46.47
CA HIS A 3 44.53 18.00 -45.92
C HIS A 3 43.17 17.32 -45.89
N ARG A 4 42.98 16.16 -46.53
CA ARG A 4 41.67 15.46 -46.57
C ARG A 4 41.41 14.54 -45.35
N PHE A 5 42.46 14.13 -44.62
CA PHE A 5 42.31 13.23 -43.47
C PHE A 5 41.89 13.91 -42.16
N LYS A 6 42.15 15.23 -41.99
CA LYS A 6 41.82 15.96 -40.77
C LYS A 6 40.32 16.36 -40.67
N ALA A 7 39.63 16.52 -41.79
CA ALA A 7 38.22 16.90 -41.79
C ALA A 7 37.29 15.76 -41.44
N ALA A 8 37.61 14.51 -41.80
CA ALA A 8 36.79 13.34 -41.53
C ALA A 8 36.76 12.91 -40.05
N SER A 9 37.82 13.17 -39.30
CA SER A 9 37.90 12.81 -37.88
C SER A 9 37.08 13.77 -36.99
N ALA A 10 37.09 15.07 -37.33
CA ALA A 10 36.33 16.08 -36.57
C ALA A 10 34.79 15.91 -36.73
N GLN A 11 34.36 15.45 -37.91
CA GLN A 11 32.92 15.23 -38.18
C GLN A 11 32.39 13.97 -37.47
N ARG A 12 33.22 12.92 -37.35
CA ARG A 12 32.87 11.70 -36.60
C ARG A 12 32.77 11.94 -35.09
N ILE A 13 33.67 12.77 -34.54
CA ILE A 13 33.66 13.14 -33.12
C ILE A 13 32.41 13.99 -32.78
N ARG A 14 32.00 14.92 -33.65
CA ARG A 14 30.79 15.72 -33.48
C ARG A 14 29.52 14.89 -33.57
N PHE A 15 29.49 13.86 -34.44
CA PHE A 15 28.34 12.95 -34.55
C PHE A 15 28.21 12.03 -33.33
N CYS A 16 29.31 11.51 -32.80
CA CYS A 16 29.32 10.72 -31.58
C CYS A 16 28.92 11.55 -30.35
N LEU A 17 29.34 12.82 -30.25
CA LEU A 17 28.95 13.69 -29.14
C LEU A 17 27.46 14.06 -29.17
N ALA A 18 26.86 14.26 -30.36
CA ALA A 18 25.46 14.53 -30.54
C ALA A 18 24.58 13.33 -30.18
N VAL A 19 25.02 12.11 -30.49
CA VAL A 19 24.31 10.86 -30.13
C VAL A 19 24.35 10.59 -28.62
N VAL A 20 25.47 10.91 -27.96
CA VAL A 20 25.59 10.77 -26.49
C VAL A 20 24.73 11.81 -25.75
N LEU A 21 24.59 13.03 -26.29
CA LEU A 21 23.69 14.04 -25.70
C LEU A 21 22.18 13.70 -25.85
N CYS A 22 21.80 13.00 -26.90
CA CYS A 22 20.42 12.58 -27.13
C CYS A 22 20.00 11.38 -26.25
N LEU A 23 20.93 10.57 -25.75
CA LEU A 23 20.65 9.44 -24.86
C LEU A 23 20.47 9.87 -23.39
N GLY A 24 20.81 11.10 -23.03
CA GLY A 24 20.70 11.62 -21.67
C GLY A 24 19.33 12.22 -21.30
N ALA A 25 18.38 12.32 -22.24
CA ALA A 25 17.12 13.06 -22.03
C ALA A 25 15.86 12.20 -21.89
N ALA A 26 15.98 10.88 -21.88
CA ALA A 26 14.85 9.98 -21.65
C ALA A 26 14.98 9.31 -20.28
N SER A 27 15.03 10.10 -19.21
CA SER A 27 14.59 9.61 -17.91
C SER A 27 13.07 9.46 -17.99
N VAL A 28 12.61 8.38 -18.62
CA VAL A 28 11.27 7.87 -18.39
C VAL A 28 11.27 7.49 -16.90
N GLN A 29 10.81 8.40 -16.06
CA GLN A 29 10.46 8.04 -14.70
C GLN A 29 9.39 6.97 -14.83
N ALA A 30 9.78 5.72 -14.64
CA ALA A 30 8.83 4.65 -14.47
C ALA A 30 7.95 5.05 -13.28
N GLN A 31 6.77 5.54 -13.56
CA GLN A 31 5.80 5.93 -12.53
C GLN A 31 5.55 4.68 -11.70
N SER A 32 5.76 4.77 -10.40
CA SER A 32 5.53 3.65 -9.50
C SER A 32 4.08 3.18 -9.66
N ARG A 33 3.85 1.89 -9.84
CA ARG A 33 2.50 1.32 -9.90
C ARG A 33 1.66 1.64 -8.66
N ASN A 34 2.31 2.05 -7.60
CA ASN A 34 1.69 2.38 -6.33
C ASN A 34 1.19 3.83 -6.24
N LEU A 35 1.48 4.67 -7.24
CA LEU A 35 1.12 6.10 -7.25
C LEU A 35 0.11 6.41 -8.36
N ALA A 36 -0.84 7.29 -8.04
CA ALA A 36 -1.76 7.85 -9.02
C ALA A 36 -1.01 8.68 -10.08
N PRO A 37 -1.51 8.75 -11.33
CA PRO A 37 -0.93 9.60 -12.36
C PRO A 37 -0.81 11.05 -11.88
N GLY A 38 0.39 11.63 -12.04
CA GLY A 38 0.68 13.02 -11.67
C GLY A 38 0.92 13.27 -10.17
N PHE A 39 0.75 12.26 -9.31
CA PHE A 39 1.07 12.35 -7.89
C PHE A 39 2.45 11.75 -7.61
N SER A 40 3.26 12.44 -6.79
CA SER A 40 4.61 11.98 -6.43
C SER A 40 4.90 12.04 -4.93
N ALA A 41 4.38 13.05 -4.23
CA ALA A 41 4.61 13.26 -2.81
C ALA A 41 3.53 14.15 -2.23
N LEU A 42 3.33 14.06 -0.92
CA LEU A 42 2.46 14.98 -0.19
C LEU A 42 3.06 16.40 -0.15
N PRO A 43 2.23 17.45 -0.20
CA PRO A 43 2.68 18.81 0.11
C PRO A 43 3.33 18.88 1.49
N LYS A 44 4.27 19.82 1.66
CA LYS A 44 5.03 19.96 2.92
C LYS A 44 4.14 20.16 4.16
N ASP A 45 3.03 20.87 3.99
CA ASP A 45 2.09 21.21 5.07
C ASP A 45 0.81 20.35 5.00
N ALA A 46 0.87 19.19 4.35
CA ALA A 46 -0.26 18.31 4.21
C ALA A 46 -0.74 17.78 5.56
N LYS A 47 -2.01 18.01 5.88
CA LYS A 47 -2.68 17.35 7.00
C LYS A 47 -3.22 16.01 6.54
N VAL A 48 -2.84 14.96 7.25
CA VAL A 48 -3.27 13.58 6.98
C VAL A 48 -4.03 13.08 8.20
N VAL A 49 -5.27 12.66 8.03
CA VAL A 49 -5.96 11.90 9.09
C VAL A 49 -5.71 10.42 8.89
N VAL A 50 -5.56 9.72 10.00
CA VAL A 50 -5.39 8.27 10.02
C VAL A 50 -6.72 7.64 10.42
N ALA A 51 -7.32 6.90 9.50
CA ALA A 51 -8.54 6.14 9.78
C ALA A 51 -8.28 5.06 10.83
N PRO A 52 -9.29 4.68 11.64
CA PRO A 52 -9.19 3.52 12.49
C PRO A 52 -8.71 2.30 11.70
N LEU A 53 -7.83 1.52 12.30
CA LEU A 53 -7.29 0.31 11.69
C LEU A 53 -8.42 -0.74 11.56
N ASP A 54 -8.78 -1.10 10.33
CA ASP A 54 -9.72 -2.19 10.05
C ASP A 54 -8.93 -3.51 10.01
N VAL A 55 -8.83 -4.17 11.15
CA VAL A 55 -8.14 -5.46 11.30
C VAL A 55 -9.07 -6.51 11.87
N GLU A 56 -9.00 -7.73 11.33
CA GLU A 56 -9.75 -8.88 11.81
C GLU A 56 -8.95 -10.17 11.64
N LEU A 57 -8.87 -10.96 12.70
CA LEU A 57 -8.14 -12.20 12.73
C LEU A 57 -9.08 -13.40 12.81
N PHE A 58 -8.68 -14.47 12.12
CA PHE A 58 -9.47 -15.69 11.99
C PHE A 58 -8.67 -16.91 12.39
N GLU A 59 -9.37 -17.87 12.96
CA GLU A 59 -8.91 -19.25 13.08
C GLU A 59 -9.32 -20.04 11.82
N LEU A 60 -8.34 -20.69 11.19
CA LEU A 60 -8.57 -21.53 10.02
C LEU A 60 -8.70 -22.98 10.48
N THR A 61 -9.91 -23.51 10.46
CA THR A 61 -10.23 -24.85 10.92
C THR A 61 -9.71 -25.93 9.98
N ALA A 62 -9.70 -27.19 10.44
CA ALA A 62 -9.33 -28.35 9.60
C ALA A 62 -10.19 -28.42 8.32
N GLY A 63 -11.47 -28.12 8.40
CA GLY A 63 -12.39 -28.07 7.26
C GLY A 63 -12.23 -26.86 6.33
N GLY A 64 -11.28 -25.94 6.60
CA GLY A 64 -11.07 -24.74 5.79
C GLY A 64 -12.00 -23.56 6.09
N VAL A 65 -12.76 -23.63 7.18
CA VAL A 65 -13.65 -22.54 7.60
C VAL A 65 -12.84 -21.51 8.37
N LEU A 66 -13.07 -20.22 8.07
CA LEU A 66 -12.53 -19.08 8.80
C LEU A 66 -13.51 -18.72 9.93
N ALA A 67 -13.07 -18.85 11.17
CA ALA A 67 -13.82 -18.48 12.36
C ALA A 67 -13.23 -17.21 12.98
N PRO A 68 -13.98 -16.09 13.09
CA PRO A 68 -13.48 -14.85 13.68
C PRO A 68 -13.04 -15.07 15.14
N LYS A 69 -11.92 -14.45 15.53
CA LYS A 69 -11.35 -14.53 16.89
C LYS A 69 -11.22 -13.12 17.46
N ALA A 70 -12.15 -12.76 18.33
CA ALA A 70 -12.20 -11.41 18.91
C ALA A 70 -10.96 -11.08 19.75
N ASP A 71 -10.51 -12.02 20.59
CA ASP A 71 -9.31 -11.89 21.42
C ASP A 71 -8.03 -11.69 20.59
N TRP A 72 -7.91 -12.37 19.47
CA TRP A 72 -6.78 -12.21 18.54
C TRP A 72 -6.85 -10.86 17.82
N THR A 73 -8.04 -10.46 17.39
CA THR A 73 -8.31 -9.18 16.74
C THR A 73 -7.97 -8.02 17.66
N GLU A 74 -8.36 -8.08 18.95
CA GLU A 74 -8.03 -7.07 19.95
C GLU A 74 -6.50 -6.93 20.13
N ALA A 75 -5.78 -8.05 20.28
CA ALA A 75 -4.33 -8.06 20.39
C ALA A 75 -3.67 -7.44 19.15
N ALA A 76 -4.10 -7.83 17.95
CA ALA A 76 -3.60 -7.29 16.69
C ALA A 76 -3.88 -5.79 16.56
N SER A 77 -5.09 -5.34 16.90
CA SER A 77 -5.46 -3.91 16.90
C SER A 77 -4.54 -3.08 17.77
N LYS A 78 -4.24 -3.57 18.98
CA LYS A 78 -3.35 -2.92 19.93
C LYS A 78 -1.93 -2.80 19.36
N TYR A 79 -1.32 -3.90 18.90
CA TYR A 79 0.07 -3.90 18.45
C TYR A 79 0.24 -3.18 17.11
N MET A 80 -0.65 -3.40 16.16
CA MET A 80 -0.61 -2.72 14.87
C MET A 80 -0.91 -1.22 15.02
N GLY A 81 -1.88 -0.84 15.85
CA GLY A 81 -2.20 0.57 16.12
C GLY A 81 -1.00 1.32 16.70
N ALA A 82 -0.31 0.72 17.70
CA ALA A 82 0.92 1.27 18.25
C ALA A 82 2.04 1.38 17.20
N ALA A 83 2.20 0.36 16.35
CA ALA A 83 3.18 0.37 15.27
C ALA A 83 2.85 1.42 14.19
N LEU A 84 1.57 1.56 13.81
CA LEU A 84 1.11 2.56 12.85
C LEU A 84 1.39 3.99 13.35
N LYS A 85 1.11 4.27 14.62
CA LYS A 85 1.41 5.55 15.25
C LYS A 85 2.92 5.86 15.22
N ARG A 86 3.77 4.89 15.56
CA ARG A 86 5.23 5.06 15.46
C ARG A 86 5.68 5.30 14.02
N LYS A 87 5.13 4.54 13.07
CA LYS A 87 5.50 4.63 11.66
C LYS A 87 5.11 5.98 11.06
N THR A 88 3.89 6.46 11.26
CA THR A 88 3.43 7.76 10.74
C THR A 88 4.25 8.91 11.34
N ALA A 89 4.60 8.86 12.63
CA ALA A 89 5.50 9.82 13.24
C ALA A 89 6.90 9.82 12.58
N SER A 90 7.44 8.65 12.22
CA SER A 90 8.75 8.55 11.55
C SER A 90 8.75 9.08 10.11
N LEU A 91 7.59 9.18 9.48
CA LEU A 91 7.43 9.74 8.14
C LEU A 91 7.35 11.27 8.13
N ALA A 92 7.51 11.91 9.29
CA ALA A 92 7.38 13.37 9.47
C ALA A 92 6.06 13.94 8.90
N LEU A 93 4.98 13.16 9.00
CA LEU A 93 3.64 13.57 8.59
C LEU A 93 2.96 14.33 9.74
N ALA A 94 2.31 15.44 9.42
CA ALA A 94 1.31 16.06 10.29
C ALA A 94 0.06 15.15 10.28
N SER A 95 0.13 14.01 11.02
CA SER A 95 -0.93 13.01 11.03
C SER A 95 -1.62 12.95 12.37
N GLU A 96 -2.94 12.91 12.33
CA GLU A 96 -3.80 12.79 13.51
C GLU A 96 -4.78 11.63 13.30
N PRO A 97 -5.11 10.83 14.34
CA PRO A 97 -6.15 9.84 14.24
C PRO A 97 -7.51 10.54 14.05
N ILE A 98 -8.42 9.92 13.31
CA ILE A 98 -9.82 10.34 13.27
C ILE A 98 -10.40 10.13 14.66
N ALA A 99 -11.07 11.14 15.21
CA ALA A 99 -11.74 11.03 16.51
C ALA A 99 -12.84 9.96 16.48
N ASP A 100 -12.98 9.20 17.56
CA ASP A 100 -13.90 8.06 17.63
C ASP A 100 -15.35 8.44 17.24
N ALA A 101 -15.86 9.59 17.73
CA ALA A 101 -17.20 10.06 17.37
C ALA A 101 -17.36 10.33 15.86
N VAL A 102 -16.32 10.84 15.19
CA VAL A 102 -16.34 11.06 13.74
C VAL A 102 -16.21 9.72 13.00
N ALA A 103 -15.43 8.81 13.53
CA ALA A 103 -15.28 7.48 12.96
C ALA A 103 -16.60 6.69 13.02
N ASP A 104 -17.30 6.76 14.13
CA ASP A 104 -18.61 6.11 14.32
C ASP A 104 -19.68 6.70 13.39
N GLU A 105 -19.73 8.04 13.26
CA GLU A 105 -20.66 8.72 12.36
C GLU A 105 -20.43 8.36 10.89
N HIS A 106 -19.16 8.08 10.52
CA HIS A 106 -18.78 7.78 9.14
C HIS A 106 -18.33 6.33 8.93
N ALA A 107 -18.77 5.40 9.79
CA ALA A 107 -18.33 4.01 9.76
C ALA A 107 -18.52 3.33 8.39
N GLU A 108 -19.65 3.57 7.72
CA GLU A 108 -19.92 3.01 6.38
C GLU A 108 -18.88 3.48 5.34
N LEU A 109 -18.49 4.76 5.39
CA LEU A 109 -17.47 5.31 4.49
C LEU A 109 -16.08 4.71 4.77
N LEU A 110 -15.76 4.52 6.04
CA LEU A 110 -14.50 3.90 6.44
C LEU A 110 -14.44 2.43 5.98
N HIS A 111 -15.53 1.69 6.11
CA HIS A 111 -15.62 0.30 5.61
C HIS A 111 -15.58 0.18 4.08
N LEU A 112 -16.02 1.20 3.35
CA LEU A 112 -15.94 1.23 1.88
C LEU A 112 -14.50 1.06 1.38
N HIS A 113 -13.50 1.49 2.18
CA HIS A 113 -12.09 1.32 1.85
C HIS A 113 -11.72 -0.13 1.54
N GLY A 114 -12.18 -1.08 2.36
CA GLY A 114 -11.90 -2.51 2.14
C GLY A 114 -12.37 -3.01 0.78
N ALA A 115 -13.55 -2.58 0.31
CA ALA A 115 -14.09 -2.95 -0.99
C ALA A 115 -13.30 -2.34 -2.16
N VAL A 116 -12.99 -1.05 -2.09
CA VAL A 116 -12.19 -0.36 -3.11
C VAL A 116 -10.77 -0.93 -3.15
N ALA A 117 -10.13 -1.14 -2.00
CA ALA A 117 -8.79 -1.71 -1.89
C ALA A 117 -8.71 -3.12 -2.48
N ARG A 118 -9.74 -3.96 -2.24
CA ARG A 118 -9.84 -5.29 -2.86
C ARG A 118 -9.97 -5.20 -4.37
N ALA A 119 -10.75 -4.25 -4.90
CA ALA A 119 -10.87 -4.03 -6.34
C ALA A 119 -9.53 -3.60 -6.96
N ILE A 120 -8.79 -2.69 -6.30
CA ILE A 120 -7.44 -2.29 -6.73
C ILE A 120 -6.49 -3.50 -6.69
N SER A 121 -6.51 -4.27 -5.59
CA SER A 121 -5.70 -5.49 -5.47
C SER A 121 -5.95 -6.47 -6.60
N LEU A 122 -7.20 -6.69 -6.98
CA LEU A 122 -7.59 -7.65 -8.01
C LEU A 122 -7.28 -7.15 -9.43
N HIS A 123 -7.60 -5.88 -9.69
CA HIS A 123 -7.64 -5.33 -11.05
C HIS A 123 -6.43 -4.46 -11.40
N HIS A 124 -5.70 -3.94 -10.43
CA HIS A 124 -4.50 -3.15 -10.67
C HIS A 124 -3.22 -3.90 -10.28
N MET A 125 -3.16 -4.48 -9.08
CA MET A 125 -2.00 -5.25 -8.64
C MET A 125 -2.04 -6.69 -9.17
N GLY A 126 -3.22 -7.27 -9.24
CA GLY A 126 -3.46 -8.67 -9.62
C GLY A 126 -3.52 -8.93 -11.14
N PRO A 127 -3.93 -10.15 -11.52
CA PRO A 127 -3.92 -10.59 -12.91
C PRO A 127 -5.15 -10.14 -13.72
N PHE A 128 -6.24 -9.71 -13.09
CA PHE A 128 -7.51 -9.40 -13.77
C PHE A 128 -7.58 -7.92 -14.17
N LYS A 129 -6.71 -7.50 -15.09
CA LYS A 129 -6.58 -6.12 -15.53
C LYS A 129 -7.86 -5.58 -16.18
N LEU A 130 -8.17 -4.32 -15.91
CA LEU A 130 -9.23 -3.59 -16.58
C LEU A 130 -8.63 -2.78 -17.75
N PRO A 131 -9.01 -3.08 -19.02
CA PRO A 131 -8.45 -2.38 -20.18
C PRO A 131 -8.61 -0.87 -20.12
N THR A 132 -9.71 -0.38 -19.54
CA THR A 132 -10.01 1.05 -19.39
C THR A 132 -9.10 1.80 -18.42
N LYS A 133 -8.31 1.08 -17.60
CA LYS A 133 -7.40 1.67 -16.61
C LYS A 133 -5.95 1.79 -17.09
N ASP A 134 -5.57 1.17 -18.22
CA ASP A 134 -4.23 1.19 -18.82
C ASP A 134 -3.09 0.91 -17.81
N ASP A 135 -3.32 0.00 -16.87
CA ASP A 135 -2.43 -0.35 -15.77
C ASP A 135 -2.02 0.84 -14.87
N ARG A 136 -2.83 1.91 -14.84
CA ARG A 136 -2.63 3.08 -13.98
C ARG A 136 -3.42 2.95 -12.69
N LEU A 137 -2.86 3.49 -11.57
CA LEU A 137 -3.59 3.65 -10.32
C LEU A 137 -4.57 4.82 -10.44
N ASP A 138 -5.64 4.61 -11.20
CA ASP A 138 -6.73 5.56 -11.44
C ASP A 138 -8.00 5.04 -10.77
N TRP A 139 -8.08 5.20 -9.46
CA TRP A 139 -9.17 4.71 -8.62
C TRP A 139 -9.68 5.82 -7.71
N SER A 140 -10.97 5.80 -7.44
CA SER A 140 -11.61 6.84 -6.64
C SER A 140 -12.79 6.30 -5.86
N PHE A 141 -13.04 6.89 -4.69
CA PHE A 141 -14.26 6.78 -3.91
C PHE A 141 -15.36 7.75 -4.40
N GLY A 142 -15.06 8.54 -5.44
CA GLY A 142 -15.91 9.65 -5.83
C GLY A 142 -16.02 10.70 -4.73
N GLU A 143 -17.15 11.39 -4.68
CA GLU A 143 -17.39 12.43 -3.65
C GLU A 143 -17.82 11.87 -2.29
N SER A 144 -17.90 10.54 -2.14
CA SER A 144 -18.39 9.89 -0.91
C SER A 144 -17.58 10.27 0.33
N LEU A 145 -16.28 10.62 0.19
CA LEU A 145 -15.43 10.96 1.34
C LEU A 145 -15.46 12.46 1.72
N ARG A 146 -16.19 13.29 0.99
CA ARG A 146 -16.30 14.73 1.30
C ARG A 146 -16.89 15.01 2.70
N PRO A 147 -17.89 14.28 3.22
CA PRO A 147 -18.35 14.47 4.59
C PRO A 147 -17.23 14.23 5.62
N LEU A 148 -16.39 13.20 5.41
CA LEU A 148 -15.24 12.92 6.29
C LEU A 148 -14.19 14.05 6.22
N GLN A 149 -13.94 14.59 5.03
CA GLN A 149 -13.07 15.75 4.84
C GLN A 149 -13.60 16.98 5.61
N GLN A 150 -14.89 17.24 5.56
CA GLN A 150 -15.52 18.36 6.27
C GLN A 150 -15.45 18.17 7.79
N ALA A 151 -15.71 16.96 8.29
CA ALA A 151 -15.67 16.65 9.71
C ALA A 151 -14.26 16.75 10.32
N THR A 152 -13.23 16.36 9.55
CA THR A 152 -11.83 16.33 10.04
C THR A 152 -11.04 17.59 9.69
N GLY A 153 -11.47 18.37 8.69
CA GLY A 153 -10.72 19.50 8.14
C GLY A 153 -9.40 19.09 7.46
N ALA A 154 -9.15 17.81 7.26
CA ALA A 154 -7.95 17.31 6.61
C ALA A 154 -8.25 16.97 5.15
N ARG A 155 -7.29 17.28 4.26
CA ARG A 155 -7.43 16.95 2.84
C ARG A 155 -7.12 15.49 2.54
N TYR A 156 -6.21 14.87 3.31
CA TYR A 156 -5.72 13.52 3.01
C TYR A 156 -6.10 12.55 4.12
N GLY A 157 -6.42 11.32 3.74
CA GLY A 157 -6.69 10.22 4.65
C GLY A 157 -5.80 9.01 4.37
N LEU A 158 -5.21 8.46 5.43
CA LEU A 158 -4.53 7.17 5.41
C LEU A 158 -5.48 6.11 5.93
N PHE A 159 -5.80 5.15 5.09
CA PHE A 159 -6.67 4.01 5.40
C PHE A 159 -5.86 2.73 5.40
N THR A 160 -6.17 1.82 6.33
CA THR A 160 -5.56 0.50 6.42
C THR A 160 -6.62 -0.57 6.67
N TRP A 161 -6.49 -1.70 5.97
CA TRP A 161 -7.35 -2.86 6.09
C TRP A 161 -6.50 -4.11 6.13
N VAL A 162 -6.71 -5.00 7.12
CA VAL A 162 -5.92 -6.22 7.29
C VAL A 162 -6.81 -7.37 7.70
N ARG A 163 -6.62 -8.52 7.06
CA ARG A 163 -7.19 -9.81 7.47
C ARG A 163 -6.07 -10.83 7.57
N ASP A 164 -6.07 -11.58 8.64
CA ASP A 164 -5.09 -12.62 8.86
C ASP A 164 -5.75 -13.87 9.43
N SER A 165 -5.15 -15.02 9.15
CA SER A 165 -5.70 -16.31 9.59
C SER A 165 -4.59 -17.26 10.00
N TYR A 166 -4.88 -18.05 11.05
CA TYR A 166 -3.95 -19.04 11.60
C TYR A 166 -4.62 -20.40 11.73
N ALA A 167 -3.90 -21.44 11.26
CA ALA A 167 -4.38 -22.81 11.31
C ALA A 167 -4.56 -23.30 12.75
N THR A 168 -5.65 -24.02 13.01
CA THR A 168 -5.85 -24.79 14.25
C THR A 168 -4.79 -25.91 14.38
N ALA A 169 -4.67 -26.50 15.57
CA ALA A 169 -3.78 -27.62 15.82
C ALA A 169 -4.16 -28.83 14.91
N GLU A 170 -5.44 -29.09 14.75
CA GLU A 170 -5.98 -30.17 13.92
C GLU A 170 -5.66 -29.92 12.44
N ARG A 171 -5.78 -28.67 11.97
CA ARG A 171 -5.39 -28.32 10.61
C ARG A 171 -3.88 -28.50 10.39
N LYS A 172 -3.04 -28.10 11.35
CA LYS A 172 -1.59 -28.31 11.28
C LYS A 172 -1.24 -29.80 11.23
N ALA A 173 -1.90 -30.62 12.03
CA ALA A 173 -1.73 -32.08 11.99
C ALA A 173 -2.14 -32.67 10.62
N MET A 174 -3.27 -32.19 10.08
CA MET A 174 -3.73 -32.57 8.75
C MET A 174 -2.75 -32.13 7.64
N MET A 175 -2.19 -30.91 7.73
CA MET A 175 -1.16 -30.42 6.81
C MET A 175 0.05 -31.36 6.76
N VAL A 176 0.54 -31.82 7.93
CA VAL A 176 1.65 -32.78 8.03
C VAL A 176 1.28 -34.12 7.40
N GLY A 177 0.09 -34.64 7.74
CA GLY A 177 -0.37 -35.94 7.18
C GLY A 177 -0.53 -35.91 5.66
N LEU A 178 -1.11 -34.84 5.11
CA LEU A 178 -1.29 -34.66 3.66
C LEU A 178 0.04 -34.42 2.94
N ALA A 179 0.98 -33.70 3.58
CA ALA A 179 2.31 -33.47 3.00
C ALA A 179 3.09 -34.77 2.79
N LEU A 180 2.91 -35.74 3.68
CA LEU A 180 3.49 -37.09 3.50
C LEU A 180 2.93 -37.84 2.27
N LEU A 181 1.73 -37.45 1.82
CA LEU A 181 1.08 -37.96 0.61
C LEU A 181 1.33 -37.07 -0.62
N GLY A 182 2.19 -36.03 -0.50
CA GLY A 182 2.48 -35.08 -1.58
C GLY A 182 1.43 -34.01 -1.79
N VAL A 183 0.46 -33.84 -0.87
CA VAL A 183 -0.60 -32.84 -0.97
C VAL A 183 -0.31 -31.67 -0.02
N GLY A 184 -0.16 -30.47 -0.56
CA GLY A 184 0.02 -29.23 0.21
C GLY A 184 -1.32 -28.52 0.44
N ILE A 185 -1.62 -28.15 1.70
CA ILE A 185 -2.70 -27.24 2.04
C ILE A 185 -2.17 -26.06 2.85
N GLY A 186 -2.76 -24.87 2.68
CA GLY A 186 -2.32 -23.65 3.36
C GLY A 186 -2.66 -23.63 4.86
N GLY A 187 -1.78 -23.02 5.65
CA GLY A 187 -1.91 -22.84 7.10
C GLY A 187 -2.50 -21.50 7.52
N GLY A 188 -2.97 -20.68 6.56
CA GLY A 188 -3.45 -19.32 6.74
C GLY A 188 -2.64 -18.35 5.91
N ALA A 189 -3.14 -17.12 5.82
CA ALA A 189 -2.47 -16.03 5.13
C ALA A 189 -2.92 -14.68 5.68
N GLN A 190 -1.99 -13.74 5.68
CA GLN A 190 -2.21 -12.34 5.95
C GLN A 190 -2.37 -11.59 4.64
N VAL A 191 -3.42 -10.81 4.52
CA VAL A 191 -3.64 -9.85 3.43
C VAL A 191 -3.90 -8.49 4.03
N GLY A 192 -3.17 -7.49 3.57
CA GLY A 192 -3.36 -6.12 4.02
C GLY A 192 -3.30 -5.12 2.88
N TYR A 193 -4.02 -4.03 3.03
CA TYR A 193 -4.05 -2.90 2.10
C TYR A 193 -3.82 -1.61 2.86
N ALA A 194 -3.08 -0.69 2.27
CA ALA A 194 -2.95 0.68 2.73
C ALA A 194 -3.18 1.63 1.56
N SER A 195 -3.93 2.69 1.80
CA SER A 195 -4.26 3.71 0.78
C SER A 195 -4.11 5.10 1.35
N LEU A 196 -3.46 5.98 0.59
CA LEU A 196 -3.54 7.42 0.78
C LEU A 196 -4.60 7.97 -0.18
N VAL A 197 -5.56 8.68 0.35
CA VAL A 197 -6.71 9.17 -0.42
C VAL A 197 -6.84 10.67 -0.27
N ASP A 198 -7.10 11.40 -1.35
CA ASP A 198 -7.55 12.78 -1.32
C ASP A 198 -9.05 12.79 -0.96
N LEU A 199 -9.39 13.27 0.23
CA LEU A 199 -10.76 13.24 0.76
C LEU A 199 -11.69 14.25 0.06
N GLU A 200 -11.13 15.23 -0.66
CA GLU A 200 -11.91 16.24 -1.37
C GLU A 200 -12.61 15.66 -2.61
N ASN A 201 -11.91 14.81 -3.35
CA ASN A 201 -12.37 14.21 -4.61
C ASN A 201 -12.41 12.68 -4.61
N GLY A 202 -12.00 12.06 -3.48
CA GLY A 202 -11.98 10.62 -3.29
C GLY A 202 -10.88 9.88 -4.05
N GLN A 203 -9.94 10.57 -4.72
CA GLN A 203 -8.91 9.92 -5.51
C GLN A 203 -7.93 9.13 -4.64
N VAL A 204 -7.66 7.89 -4.99
CA VAL A 204 -6.59 7.09 -4.38
C VAL A 204 -5.26 7.57 -4.96
N LEU A 205 -4.45 8.25 -4.14
CA LEU A 205 -3.18 8.84 -4.54
C LEU A 205 -2.01 7.85 -4.46
N TRP A 206 -2.09 6.95 -3.50
CA TRP A 206 -1.13 5.87 -3.30
C TRP A 206 -1.85 4.65 -2.76
N PHE A 207 -1.38 3.49 -3.17
CA PHE A 207 -1.89 2.19 -2.73
C PHE A 207 -0.74 1.21 -2.54
N ASN A 208 -0.79 0.44 -1.46
CA ASN A 208 0.11 -0.69 -1.27
C ASN A 208 -0.64 -1.91 -0.75
N GLN A 209 -0.11 -3.07 -1.11
CA GLN A 209 -0.63 -4.38 -0.73
C GLN A 209 0.43 -5.20 -0.02
N LEU A 210 0.07 -5.79 1.09
CA LEU A 210 0.85 -6.80 1.80
C LEU A 210 0.17 -8.16 1.65
N VAL A 211 0.92 -9.17 1.20
CA VAL A 211 0.50 -10.57 1.25
C VAL A 211 1.61 -11.35 1.92
N SER A 212 1.31 -12.04 3.01
CA SER A 212 2.27 -12.85 3.75
C SER A 212 1.65 -14.17 4.19
N VAL A 213 2.46 -15.22 4.21
CA VAL A 213 2.10 -16.53 4.78
C VAL A 213 2.86 -16.80 6.08
N SER A 214 3.55 -15.79 6.58
CA SER A 214 4.38 -15.85 7.80
C SER A 214 4.13 -14.62 8.67
N GLY A 215 4.48 -14.73 9.94
CA GLY A 215 4.22 -13.72 10.95
C GLY A 215 2.99 -14.07 11.79
N ASP A 216 2.81 -13.34 12.89
CA ASP A 216 1.70 -13.49 13.80
C ASP A 216 1.34 -12.11 14.35
N LEU A 217 0.22 -11.55 13.91
CA LEU A 217 -0.21 -10.22 14.33
C LEU A 217 -0.55 -10.10 15.82
N ARG A 218 -0.65 -11.23 16.52
CA ARG A 218 -0.79 -11.28 18.00
C ARG A 218 0.55 -11.07 18.70
N ASP A 219 1.66 -10.99 17.94
CA ASP A 219 3.00 -10.64 18.41
C ASP A 219 3.38 -9.22 17.99
N GLU A 220 3.92 -8.43 18.92
CA GLU A 220 4.24 -7.01 18.69
C GLU A 220 5.26 -6.80 17.56
N LYS A 221 6.28 -7.64 17.47
CA LYS A 221 7.34 -7.53 16.47
C LYS A 221 6.82 -7.84 15.07
N SER A 222 6.01 -8.89 14.95
CA SER A 222 5.37 -9.27 13.68
C SER A 222 4.36 -8.22 13.23
N ALA A 223 3.58 -7.68 14.16
CA ALA A 223 2.65 -6.58 13.88
C ALA A 223 3.39 -5.32 13.37
N ALA A 224 4.53 -4.97 14.00
CA ALA A 224 5.36 -3.86 13.54
C ALA A 224 5.93 -4.11 12.13
N ALA A 225 6.44 -5.31 11.85
CA ALA A 225 6.94 -5.68 10.53
C ALA A 225 5.84 -5.61 9.46
N SER A 226 4.61 -6.00 9.80
CA SER A 226 3.46 -5.90 8.90
C SER A 226 3.09 -4.46 8.59
N VAL A 227 3.11 -3.57 9.58
CA VAL A 227 2.91 -2.12 9.37
C VAL A 227 4.02 -1.52 8.51
N ASP A 228 5.28 -1.91 8.74
CA ASP A 228 6.39 -1.47 7.90
C ASP A 228 6.22 -1.92 6.44
N GLY A 229 5.78 -3.15 6.23
CA GLY A 229 5.45 -3.69 4.90
C GLY A 229 4.27 -2.96 4.24
N LEU A 230 3.19 -2.71 5.00
CA LEU A 230 2.01 -1.98 4.51
C LEU A 230 2.33 -0.55 4.08
N LEU A 231 3.20 0.14 4.82
CA LEU A 231 3.59 1.52 4.51
C LEU A 231 4.90 1.61 3.71
N ALA A 232 5.37 0.50 3.14
CA ALA A 232 6.53 0.51 2.27
C ALA A 232 6.27 1.38 1.02
N GLY A 233 7.17 2.33 0.75
CA GLY A 233 7.02 3.26 -0.38
C GLY A 233 5.93 4.32 -0.20
N PHE A 234 5.44 4.54 1.03
CA PHE A 234 4.51 5.63 1.32
C PHE A 234 5.10 6.98 0.88
N PRO A 235 4.35 7.81 0.12
CA PRO A 235 4.83 9.10 -0.36
C PRO A 235 4.86 10.12 0.79
N GLY A 236 6.01 10.25 1.46
CA GLY A 236 6.23 11.26 2.50
C GLY A 236 6.13 12.69 1.97
N ALA A 237 6.27 13.68 2.85
CA ALA A 237 6.32 15.08 2.45
C ALA A 237 7.54 15.38 1.56
N ALA A 238 7.38 16.24 0.56
CA ALA A 238 8.37 16.54 -0.47
C ALA A 238 9.78 16.89 0.05
N ALA A 239 9.89 17.46 1.26
CA ALA A 239 11.18 17.80 1.89
C ALA A 239 11.97 16.57 2.39
N ALA A 240 11.32 15.44 2.67
CA ALA A 240 11.98 14.22 3.14
C ALA A 240 12.55 13.38 1.98
N GLN A 241 12.12 13.61 0.75
CA GLN A 241 12.59 12.87 -0.43
C GLN A 241 13.88 13.43 -1.03
N ALA A 242 14.22 14.68 -0.73
CA ALA A 242 15.45 15.33 -1.21
C ALA A 242 16.73 14.96 -0.42
N ALA A 243 16.58 14.21 0.68
CA ALA A 243 17.69 13.88 1.60
C ALA A 243 18.18 12.41 1.50
N LYS A 244 17.81 11.70 0.46
CA LYS A 244 18.30 10.34 0.16
C LYS A 244 19.13 10.39 -1.17
#